data_d3e5df475e115ccd987f063972b7fa7e
#
_entry.id   d3e5df475e115ccd987f063972b7fa7e
#
_cell.length_a   1.000
_cell.length_b   1.000
_cell.length_c   1.000
_cell.angle_alpha   90.00
_cell.angle_beta   90.00
_cell.angle_gamma   90.00
#
_symmetry.space_group_name_H-M   'P 1'
#
loop_
_entity.id
_entity.type
_entity.pdbx_description
1 polymer ?
#
loop_
_entity_poly.entity_id
_entity_poly.type
_entity_poly.pdbx_seq_one_letter_code
_entity_poly.pdbx_strand_id
1 'polypeptide(L)'
;VKQIIALCIYTSALMLVTGCSPESPGLMVQQDPIPETPVEIPQYEMPAQQEFKWITEDGGQSQLDFNPQVDILFVTDNSESMKSAQENLVRNLDRFTNGINKNAMIDYQIGVISTWDSSERFSATKKDKYGIGELRHIKDGKSQNYNKRFVTKKEKHLLASTLDLGVAPYAQGGPEDEEFFAPLTAALEKSGRGGVNEGFFREDAQLVVVFLTDADEFKQSRITPEQMARTLLDFKKGKANKLAVYGALVKASDSDQYKDWALRIHPKYNEQCFDMTQKTPKNNGTCTGFGPEKLEELIVRANEDKGAPDAIKSKYIVGIVNKNFGEDLARIGSDITKKTLAKEIFLTQRPRATADGSLQIRVRYGTPEQLNAGRGQVIPNKANGGWTYDPENNSVLLPGDIEYKYQDKARFAVDLIPLTLAQ
;
A
#
# COMPACT_ATOMS: atom_id res chain seq x y z
N VAL A 1 -15.02 48.87 -9.91
CA VAL A 1 -14.83 49.68 -11.13
C VAL A 1 -14.65 48.71 -12.30
N LYS A 2 -15.68 48.80 -13.13
CA LYS A 2 -15.90 48.39 -14.54
C LYS A 2 -14.97 47.37 -15.24
N GLN A 3 -15.66 46.35 -15.66
CA GLN A 3 -15.45 45.39 -16.74
C GLN A 3 -15.12 46.04 -18.10
N ILE A 4 -14.30 45.35 -18.93
CA ILE A 4 -14.42 45.40 -20.38
C ILE A 4 -14.21 43.99 -20.92
N ILE A 5 -15.29 43.45 -21.53
CA ILE A 5 -15.31 42.23 -22.32
C ILE A 5 -15.03 42.66 -23.77
N ALA A 6 -14.06 42.07 -24.43
CA ALA A 6 -13.83 42.22 -25.87
C ALA A 6 -14.27 40.94 -26.61
N LEU A 7 -15.33 41.07 -27.38
CA LEU A 7 -15.89 40.05 -28.27
C LEU A 7 -15.27 40.25 -29.67
N CYS A 8 -14.49 39.27 -30.16
CA CYS A 8 -14.02 39.22 -31.54
C CYS A 8 -14.97 38.39 -32.40
N ILE A 9 -15.69 39.05 -33.27
CA ILE A 9 -16.53 38.46 -34.33
C ILE A 9 -15.62 38.30 -35.57
N TYR A 10 -15.39 37.09 -36.08
CA TYR A 10 -14.82 36.84 -37.37
C TYR A 10 -15.95 36.68 -38.42
N THR A 11 -16.01 37.62 -39.33
CA THR A 11 -16.84 37.57 -40.56
C THR A 11 -16.05 36.91 -41.69
N SER A 12 -16.54 35.78 -42.16
CA SER A 12 -15.97 35.10 -43.37
C SER A 12 -16.58 35.75 -44.62
N ALA A 13 -15.73 36.35 -45.43
CA ALA A 13 -16.07 36.85 -46.75
C ALA A 13 -15.98 35.74 -47.79
N LEU A 14 -17.11 35.48 -48.48
CA LEU A 14 -17.25 34.54 -49.57
C LEU A 14 -16.85 35.28 -50.89
N MET A 15 -15.73 34.96 -51.52
CA MET A 15 -15.40 35.47 -52.84
C MET A 15 -15.87 34.47 -53.88
N LEU A 16 -16.85 34.89 -54.68
CA LEU A 16 -17.25 34.26 -55.93
C LEU A 16 -16.30 34.74 -57.03
N VAL A 17 -15.51 33.80 -57.60
CA VAL A 17 -14.70 34.03 -58.76
C VAL A 17 -15.45 33.41 -59.95
N THR A 18 -16.01 34.22 -60.81
CA THR A 18 -16.52 33.83 -62.15
C THR A 18 -15.33 33.83 -63.11
N GLY A 19 -14.85 32.69 -63.49
CA GLY A 19 -13.83 32.52 -64.54
C GLY A 19 -14.50 32.13 -65.86
N CYS A 20 -14.46 33.03 -66.87
CA CYS A 20 -14.75 32.70 -68.24
C CYS A 20 -13.63 31.82 -68.83
N SER A 21 -13.99 30.67 -69.33
CA SER A 21 -13.08 29.82 -70.10
C SER A 21 -13.19 30.23 -71.62
N PRO A 22 -12.05 30.41 -72.35
CA PRO A 22 -12.06 30.49 -73.80
C PRO A 22 -12.22 29.10 -74.40
N GLU A 23 -13.13 28.98 -75.36
CA GLU A 23 -13.32 27.76 -76.13
C GLU A 23 -12.05 27.48 -77.01
N SER A 24 -11.49 26.30 -76.81
CA SER A 24 -10.47 25.72 -77.66
C SER A 24 -11.14 24.87 -78.76
N PRO A 25 -10.72 24.95 -80.06
CA PRO A 25 -11.29 24.14 -81.12
C PRO A 25 -10.96 22.66 -80.90
N GLY A 26 -12.02 21.85 -80.93
CA GLY A 26 -11.94 20.42 -80.71
C GLY A 26 -11.13 19.68 -81.78
N LEU A 27 -10.16 18.96 -81.33
CA LEU A 27 -9.61 17.85 -82.07
C LEU A 27 -10.56 16.66 -81.90
N MET A 28 -11.26 16.30 -83.01
CA MET A 28 -11.95 15.02 -83.04
C MET A 28 -10.90 13.90 -83.07
N VAL A 29 -10.73 13.28 -81.90
CA VAL A 29 -10.04 11.99 -81.81
C VAL A 29 -11.06 10.94 -82.18
N GLN A 30 -10.90 10.28 -83.31
CA GLN A 30 -11.67 9.11 -83.68
C GLN A 30 -11.33 8.02 -82.62
N GLN A 31 -12.28 7.71 -81.77
CA GLN A 31 -12.12 6.59 -80.85
C GLN A 31 -12.39 5.30 -81.59
N ASP A 32 -11.34 4.50 -81.72
CA ASP A 32 -11.49 3.12 -82.17
C ASP A 32 -12.40 2.38 -81.16
N PRO A 33 -13.32 1.49 -81.61
CA PRO A 33 -14.18 0.76 -80.70
C PRO A 33 -13.33 -0.10 -79.72
N ILE A 34 -13.47 0.18 -78.48
CA ILE A 34 -12.87 -0.64 -77.39
C ILE A 34 -13.42 -2.05 -77.57
N PRO A 35 -12.59 -3.08 -77.75
CA PRO A 35 -13.11 -4.44 -77.71
C PRO A 35 -13.69 -4.75 -76.35
N GLU A 36 -14.99 -5.13 -76.34
CA GLU A 36 -15.69 -5.62 -75.17
C GLU A 36 -15.12 -7.00 -74.80
N THR A 37 -13.93 -7.02 -74.21
CA THR A 37 -13.48 -8.17 -73.45
C THR A 37 -14.17 -8.04 -72.08
N PRO A 38 -14.93 -9.02 -71.63
CA PRO A 38 -15.49 -9.04 -70.31
C PRO A 38 -14.32 -8.91 -69.31
N VAL A 39 -14.25 -7.79 -68.62
CA VAL A 39 -13.34 -7.66 -67.46
C VAL A 39 -13.90 -8.61 -66.41
N GLU A 40 -13.31 -9.79 -66.23
CA GLU A 40 -13.51 -10.61 -65.07
C GLU A 40 -13.08 -9.77 -63.86
N ILE A 41 -14.08 -9.23 -63.16
CA ILE A 41 -13.89 -8.62 -61.83
C ILE A 41 -13.43 -9.77 -60.96
N PRO A 42 -12.20 -9.74 -60.40
CA PRO A 42 -11.78 -10.78 -59.47
C PRO A 42 -12.83 -10.83 -58.34
N GLN A 43 -13.48 -11.97 -58.20
CA GLN A 43 -14.31 -12.19 -57.04
C GLN A 43 -13.35 -12.16 -55.83
N TYR A 44 -13.37 -11.03 -55.13
CA TYR A 44 -12.73 -10.97 -53.83
C TYR A 44 -13.48 -11.95 -52.95
N GLU A 45 -12.94 -13.12 -52.72
CA GLU A 45 -13.37 -13.97 -51.64
C GLU A 45 -13.12 -13.19 -50.35
N MET A 46 -14.17 -12.70 -49.72
CA MET A 46 -14.04 -12.11 -48.40
C MET A 46 -13.37 -13.17 -47.53
N PRO A 47 -12.26 -12.85 -46.87
CA PRO A 47 -11.64 -13.79 -45.97
C PRO A 47 -12.73 -14.27 -44.99
N ALA A 48 -12.80 -15.58 -44.82
CA ALA A 48 -13.76 -16.19 -43.90
C ALA A 48 -13.78 -15.40 -42.60
N GLN A 49 -14.98 -15.02 -42.13
CA GLN A 49 -15.10 -14.25 -40.87
C GLN A 49 -14.35 -15.02 -39.78
N GLN A 50 -13.21 -14.45 -39.36
CA GLN A 50 -12.42 -15.05 -38.31
C GLN A 50 -13.26 -15.10 -37.03
N GLU A 51 -13.69 -16.31 -36.63
CA GLU A 51 -14.37 -16.50 -35.37
C GLU A 51 -13.41 -16.22 -34.22
N PHE A 52 -13.58 -15.09 -33.55
CA PHE A 52 -12.84 -14.77 -32.35
C PHE A 52 -13.35 -15.65 -31.21
N LYS A 53 -12.51 -16.56 -30.73
CA LYS A 53 -12.84 -17.47 -29.63
C LYS A 53 -12.30 -16.95 -28.31
N TRP A 54 -13.09 -17.16 -27.27
CA TRP A 54 -12.65 -16.95 -25.90
C TRP A 54 -11.55 -17.97 -25.57
N ILE A 55 -10.42 -17.46 -25.05
CA ILE A 55 -9.39 -18.29 -24.45
C ILE A 55 -9.38 -18.05 -22.94
N THR A 56 -8.94 -19.03 -22.17
CA THR A 56 -8.80 -18.92 -20.73
C THR A 56 -7.31 -18.92 -20.39
N GLU A 57 -6.88 -17.86 -19.74
CA GLU A 57 -5.55 -17.77 -19.15
C GLU A 57 -5.66 -17.94 -17.64
N ASP A 58 -4.88 -18.82 -17.06
CA ASP A 58 -4.88 -19.05 -15.62
C ASP A 58 -3.77 -18.28 -14.91
N GLY A 59 -3.16 -17.33 -15.61
CA GLY A 59 -2.13 -16.43 -15.09
C GLY A 59 -0.86 -17.11 -14.61
N GLY A 60 -0.66 -18.38 -14.97
CA GLY A 60 0.57 -19.13 -14.65
C GLY A 60 0.84 -19.34 -13.16
N GLN A 61 -0.02 -18.81 -12.28
CA GLN A 61 0.06 -19.00 -10.85
C GLN A 61 -1.18 -19.75 -10.36
N SER A 62 -0.99 -21.01 -10.00
CA SER A 62 -1.97 -21.75 -9.23
C SER A 62 -2.36 -20.97 -7.98
N GLN A 63 -3.64 -20.92 -7.61
CA GLN A 63 -4.03 -20.42 -6.30
C GLN A 63 -3.55 -21.31 -5.14
N LEU A 64 -3.09 -22.50 -5.43
CA LEU A 64 -2.36 -23.30 -4.45
C LEU A 64 -1.10 -22.56 -3.98
N ASP A 65 -0.56 -21.67 -4.82
CA ASP A 65 0.62 -20.83 -4.52
C ASP A 65 0.23 -19.45 -3.97
N PHE A 66 -1.06 -19.10 -3.94
CA PHE A 66 -1.54 -17.88 -3.32
C PHE A 66 -1.67 -18.08 -1.80
N ASN A 67 -0.56 -17.95 -1.12
CA ASN A 67 -0.51 -17.91 0.32
C ASN A 67 -0.35 -16.45 0.76
N PRO A 68 -1.44 -15.75 1.11
CA PRO A 68 -1.40 -14.34 1.48
C PRO A 68 -0.74 -14.20 2.85
N GLN A 69 0.56 -14.04 2.85
CA GLN A 69 1.37 -13.88 4.05
C GLN A 69 1.66 -12.42 4.33
N VAL A 70 1.58 -12.03 5.60
CA VAL A 70 1.97 -10.71 6.07
C VAL A 70 2.75 -10.80 7.38
N ASP A 71 3.88 -10.12 7.42
CA ASP A 71 4.70 -9.94 8.61
C ASP A 71 4.54 -8.50 9.07
N ILE A 72 3.96 -8.31 10.26
CA ILE A 72 3.65 -7.00 10.82
C ILE A 72 4.60 -6.74 11.98
N LEU A 73 5.49 -5.78 11.80
CA LEU A 73 6.43 -5.34 12.81
C LEU A 73 5.94 -4.04 13.45
N PHE A 74 5.66 -4.06 14.73
CA PHE A 74 5.48 -2.86 15.52
C PHE A 74 6.83 -2.37 16.03
N VAL A 75 7.15 -1.11 15.74
CA VAL A 75 8.27 -0.37 16.30
C VAL A 75 7.68 0.57 17.33
N THR A 76 7.70 0.14 18.59
CA THR A 76 6.97 0.79 19.66
C THR A 76 7.91 1.58 20.55
N ASP A 77 7.61 2.83 20.69
CA ASP A 77 8.24 3.68 21.66
C ASP A 77 7.86 3.25 23.08
N ASN A 78 8.86 3.04 23.91
CA ASN A 78 8.72 2.69 25.31
C ASN A 78 9.29 3.75 26.26
N SER A 79 9.45 4.97 25.79
CA SER A 79 9.72 6.14 26.64
C SER A 79 8.58 6.41 27.62
N GLU A 80 8.86 7.20 28.64
CA GLU A 80 7.89 7.46 29.73
C GLU A 80 6.63 8.17 29.24
N SER A 81 6.74 9.03 28.25
CA SER A 81 5.64 9.81 27.63
C SER A 81 4.58 8.91 26.99
N MET A 82 4.98 7.73 26.49
CA MET A 82 4.10 6.81 25.77
C MET A 82 3.09 6.03 26.62
N LYS A 83 3.09 6.18 27.93
CA LYS A 83 2.24 5.35 28.81
C LYS A 83 0.77 5.30 28.38
N SER A 84 0.15 6.46 28.21
CA SER A 84 -1.26 6.52 27.82
C SER A 84 -1.50 6.08 26.38
N ALA A 85 -0.54 6.29 25.50
CA ALA A 85 -0.63 5.84 24.11
C ALA A 85 -0.58 4.32 24.01
N GLN A 86 0.32 3.68 24.76
CA GLN A 86 0.37 2.21 24.84
C GLN A 86 -0.89 1.62 25.46
N GLU A 87 -1.40 2.19 26.54
CA GLU A 87 -2.68 1.77 27.12
C GLU A 87 -3.85 1.93 26.16
N ASN A 88 -3.85 3.00 25.37
CA ASN A 88 -4.88 3.22 24.33
C ASN A 88 -4.76 2.21 23.18
N LEU A 89 -3.54 1.90 22.74
CA LEU A 89 -3.28 0.84 21.75
C LEU A 89 -3.86 -0.49 22.25
N VAL A 90 -3.46 -0.92 23.43
CA VAL A 90 -3.86 -2.21 24.00
C VAL A 90 -5.39 -2.33 24.07
N ARG A 91 -6.08 -1.28 24.53
CA ARG A 91 -7.56 -1.26 24.56
C ARG A 91 -8.23 -1.39 23.19
N ASN A 92 -7.57 -0.98 22.13
CA ASN A 92 -8.14 -0.95 20.78
C ASN A 92 -7.59 -2.04 19.86
N LEU A 93 -6.68 -2.87 20.35
CA LEU A 93 -5.97 -3.85 19.54
C LEU A 93 -6.89 -4.90 18.92
N ASP A 94 -7.98 -5.26 19.60
CA ASP A 94 -8.99 -6.17 19.06
C ASP A 94 -9.61 -5.63 17.76
N ARG A 95 -9.74 -4.31 17.63
CA ARG A 95 -10.25 -3.69 16.41
C ARG A 95 -9.26 -3.84 15.24
N PHE A 96 -7.96 -3.67 15.51
CA PHE A 96 -6.91 -3.93 14.55
C PHE A 96 -6.90 -5.38 14.08
N THR A 97 -6.89 -6.32 15.02
CA THR A 97 -6.85 -7.75 14.71
C THR A 97 -8.13 -8.24 14.05
N ASN A 98 -9.29 -7.71 14.40
CA ASN A 98 -10.54 -8.01 13.74
C ASN A 98 -10.52 -7.57 12.27
N GLY A 99 -9.84 -6.47 11.94
CA GLY A 99 -9.60 -6.06 10.55
C GLY A 99 -8.87 -7.13 9.75
N ILE A 100 -7.82 -7.72 10.33
CA ILE A 100 -7.00 -8.76 9.70
C ILE A 100 -7.69 -10.13 9.71
N ASN A 101 -8.38 -10.47 10.81
CA ASN A 101 -9.02 -11.77 11.00
C ASN A 101 -10.30 -11.98 10.19
N LYS A 102 -10.86 -10.93 9.58
CA LYS A 102 -12.06 -11.04 8.72
C LYS A 102 -11.86 -12.03 7.57
N ASN A 103 -10.62 -12.23 7.13
CA ASN A 103 -10.31 -13.18 6.10
C ASN A 103 -9.48 -14.36 6.66
N ALA A 104 -10.08 -15.55 6.61
CA ALA A 104 -9.44 -16.78 7.10
C ALA A 104 -8.18 -17.19 6.32
N MET A 105 -7.98 -16.65 5.12
CA MET A 105 -6.85 -17.00 4.25
C MET A 105 -5.54 -16.34 4.68
N ILE A 106 -5.58 -15.15 5.30
CA ILE A 106 -4.35 -14.43 5.65
C ILE A 106 -3.56 -15.18 6.71
N ASP A 107 -2.31 -15.49 6.40
CA ASP A 107 -1.34 -16.00 7.34
C ASP A 107 -0.45 -14.86 7.83
N TYR A 108 -0.64 -14.43 9.07
CA TYR A 108 0.10 -13.32 9.64
C TYR A 108 1.06 -13.76 10.75
N GLN A 109 2.14 -12.99 10.83
CA GLN A 109 3.04 -12.95 11.97
C GLN A 109 3.10 -11.51 12.49
N ILE A 110 2.99 -11.32 13.80
CA ILE A 110 3.07 -9.99 14.42
C ILE A 110 4.17 -10.02 15.48
N GLY A 111 5.18 -9.18 15.28
CA GLY A 111 6.28 -8.99 16.20
C GLY A 111 6.38 -7.55 16.68
N VAL A 112 7.10 -7.33 17.76
CA VAL A 112 7.34 -6.01 18.31
C VAL A 112 8.79 -5.82 18.72
N ILE A 113 9.36 -4.69 18.36
CA ILE A 113 10.62 -4.17 18.88
C ILE A 113 10.38 -2.84 19.60
N SER A 114 11.28 -2.47 20.48
CA SER A 114 11.24 -1.14 21.11
C SER A 114 12.19 -0.17 20.44
N THR A 115 11.99 1.11 20.71
CA THR A 115 13.00 2.14 20.50
C THR A 115 14.33 1.80 21.16
N TRP A 116 15.35 2.48 20.71
CA TRP A 116 16.70 2.41 21.24
C TRP A 116 17.20 3.81 21.57
N ASP A 117 18.27 3.88 22.35
CA ASP A 117 19.01 5.08 22.67
C ASP A 117 20.49 4.71 22.69
N SER A 118 21.27 5.25 21.78
CA SER A 118 22.70 4.95 21.63
C SER A 118 23.59 5.70 22.61
N SER A 119 23.03 6.42 23.58
CA SER A 119 23.81 7.12 24.59
C SER A 119 24.52 6.14 25.54
N GLU A 120 25.66 6.59 26.10
CA GLU A 120 26.37 5.87 27.12
C GLU A 120 25.52 5.66 28.36
N ARG A 121 24.68 6.65 28.72
CA ARG A 121 23.72 6.56 29.82
C ARG A 121 22.80 5.36 29.67
N PHE A 122 22.15 5.24 28.51
CA PHE A 122 21.22 4.15 28.25
C PHE A 122 21.92 2.78 28.34
N SER A 123 23.09 2.68 27.71
CA SER A 123 23.89 1.44 27.78
C SER A 123 24.27 1.04 29.20
N ALA A 124 24.58 2.01 30.06
CA ALA A 124 24.98 1.78 31.45
C ALA A 124 23.80 1.49 32.39
N THR A 125 22.63 2.06 32.13
CA THR A 125 21.47 2.03 33.02
C THR A 125 20.33 1.12 32.55
N LYS A 126 20.35 0.73 31.29
CA LYS A 126 19.33 -0.10 30.65
C LYS A 126 19.15 -1.42 31.42
N LYS A 127 17.96 -1.63 31.94
CA LYS A 127 17.59 -2.87 32.64
C LYS A 127 16.94 -3.91 31.72
N ASP A 128 16.63 -3.52 30.49
CA ASP A 128 16.04 -4.41 29.52
C ASP A 128 17.06 -5.41 29.02
N LYS A 129 16.71 -6.68 29.03
CA LYS A 129 17.55 -7.80 28.57
C LYS A 129 17.65 -7.91 27.03
N TYR A 130 16.78 -7.24 26.31
CA TYR A 130 16.76 -7.32 24.86
C TYR A 130 17.84 -6.43 24.25
N GLY A 131 18.51 -6.91 23.21
CA GLY A 131 19.42 -6.12 22.41
C GLY A 131 18.68 -5.25 21.40
N ILE A 132 19.42 -4.33 20.75
CA ILE A 132 18.90 -3.48 19.70
C ILE A 132 18.22 -4.31 18.61
N GLY A 133 16.98 -3.95 18.25
CA GLY A 133 16.21 -4.61 17.20
C GLY A 133 15.79 -6.05 17.47
N GLU A 134 15.93 -6.54 18.69
CA GLU A 134 15.45 -7.87 19.04
C GLU A 134 13.95 -7.88 19.26
N LEU A 135 13.26 -8.79 18.58
CA LEU A 135 11.84 -9.03 18.80
C LEU A 135 11.59 -9.44 20.25
N ARG A 136 10.57 -8.86 20.84
CA ARG A 136 10.12 -9.22 22.20
C ARG A 136 9.51 -10.61 22.20
N HIS A 137 9.76 -11.37 23.28
CA HIS A 137 9.04 -12.63 23.48
C HIS A 137 7.54 -12.38 23.66
N ILE A 138 6.71 -13.25 23.11
CA ILE A 138 5.28 -13.20 23.40
C ILE A 138 5.06 -13.47 24.89
N LYS A 139 4.10 -12.76 25.45
CA LYS A 139 3.75 -12.88 26.88
C LYS A 139 2.24 -12.88 27.08
N ASP A 140 1.78 -13.52 28.12
CA ASP A 140 0.45 -13.31 28.66
C ASP A 140 0.47 -12.21 29.72
N GLY A 141 -0.67 -11.71 30.11
CA GLY A 141 -0.79 -10.68 31.16
C GLY A 141 -0.28 -11.10 32.53
N LYS A 142 0.12 -12.37 32.71
CA LYS A 142 0.66 -12.95 33.94
C LYS A 142 2.19 -13.00 33.95
N SER A 143 2.83 -12.25 33.07
CA SER A 143 4.30 -12.14 32.96
C SER A 143 5.02 -13.42 32.53
N GLN A 144 4.32 -14.40 31.99
CA GLN A 144 4.96 -15.55 31.37
C GLN A 144 5.52 -15.17 30.00
N ASN A 145 6.82 -15.37 29.82
CA ASN A 145 7.47 -15.19 28.51
C ASN A 145 7.58 -16.56 27.83
N TYR A 146 7.05 -16.64 26.65
CA TYR A 146 7.22 -17.82 25.80
C TYR A 146 8.56 -17.75 25.04
N ASN A 147 9.11 -18.90 24.66
CA ASN A 147 10.33 -18.92 23.83
C ASN A 147 10.12 -18.44 22.39
N LYS A 148 8.91 -18.00 22.05
CA LYS A 148 8.53 -17.50 20.73
C LYS A 148 8.51 -15.97 20.74
N ARG A 149 8.94 -15.34 19.65
CA ARG A 149 9.13 -13.89 19.54
C ARG A 149 8.10 -13.19 18.64
N PHE A 150 7.09 -13.89 18.17
CA PHE A 150 6.03 -13.30 17.37
C PHE A 150 4.72 -14.07 17.54
N VAL A 151 3.64 -13.36 17.38
CA VAL A 151 2.27 -13.86 17.50
C VAL A 151 1.77 -14.30 16.13
N THR A 152 1.15 -15.47 16.06
CA THR A 152 0.41 -15.95 14.88
C THR A 152 -1.07 -16.06 15.22
N LYS A 153 -1.88 -16.52 14.27
CA LYS A 153 -3.31 -16.80 14.53
C LYS A 153 -3.55 -17.69 15.75
N LYS A 154 -2.62 -18.61 16.03
CA LYS A 154 -2.74 -19.54 17.16
C LYS A 154 -2.64 -18.80 18.50
N GLU A 155 -1.79 -17.80 18.57
CA GLU A 155 -1.53 -17.03 19.79
C GLU A 155 -2.20 -15.64 19.78
N LYS A 156 -3.22 -15.42 18.94
CA LYS A 156 -3.87 -14.09 18.80
C LYS A 156 -4.32 -13.48 20.13
N HIS A 157 -4.70 -14.31 21.10
CA HIS A 157 -5.11 -13.89 22.44
C HIS A 157 -3.96 -13.29 23.26
N LEU A 158 -2.71 -13.50 22.87
CA LEU A 158 -1.51 -12.94 23.52
C LEU A 158 -1.04 -11.63 22.87
N LEU A 159 -1.71 -11.16 21.82
CA LEU A 159 -1.23 -10.01 21.07
C LEU A 159 -1.26 -8.74 21.92
N ALA A 160 -2.35 -8.49 22.64
CA ALA A 160 -2.49 -7.31 23.49
C ALA A 160 -1.38 -7.24 24.55
N SER A 161 -1.16 -8.32 25.28
CA SER A 161 -0.09 -8.36 26.30
C SER A 161 1.31 -8.32 25.70
N THR A 162 1.50 -8.83 24.47
CA THR A 162 2.81 -8.78 23.79
C THR A 162 3.15 -7.36 23.33
N LEU A 163 2.18 -6.60 22.83
CA LEU A 163 2.36 -5.21 22.39
C LEU A 163 2.39 -4.22 23.55
N ASP A 164 1.88 -4.59 24.71
CA ASP A 164 2.02 -3.83 25.94
C ASP A 164 3.44 -3.98 26.49
N LEU A 165 4.37 -3.20 25.92
CA LEU A 165 5.77 -3.19 26.36
C LEU A 165 5.91 -2.63 27.78
N GLY A 166 4.98 -1.75 28.18
CA GLY A 166 5.16 -0.86 29.30
C GLY A 166 6.12 0.26 28.96
N VAL A 167 6.26 1.22 29.84
CA VAL A 167 7.19 2.33 29.69
C VAL A 167 8.36 2.18 30.66
N ALA A 168 9.53 2.65 30.22
CA ALA A 168 10.74 2.72 31.00
C ALA A 168 11.07 4.19 31.28
N PRO A 169 10.83 4.68 32.51
CA PRO A 169 11.21 6.04 32.86
C PRO A 169 12.71 6.29 32.72
N TYR A 170 13.09 7.49 32.32
CA TYR A 170 14.47 7.91 32.18
C TYR A 170 15.33 7.52 33.40
N ALA A 171 14.87 7.84 34.60
CA ALA A 171 15.56 7.51 35.85
C ALA A 171 15.73 6.01 36.11
N GLN A 172 15.02 5.16 35.38
CA GLN A 172 15.06 3.71 35.48
C GLN A 172 15.76 3.06 34.27
N GLY A 173 16.49 3.84 33.46
CA GLY A 173 17.21 3.35 32.30
C GLY A 173 16.35 3.29 31.02
N GLY A 174 15.28 4.10 30.96
CA GLY A 174 14.49 4.28 29.73
C GLY A 174 15.21 5.14 28.67
N PRO A 175 14.78 5.09 27.41
CA PRO A 175 15.32 5.93 26.35
C PRO A 175 14.95 7.40 26.58
N GLU A 176 15.81 8.31 26.10
CA GLU A 176 15.59 9.75 26.05
C GLU A 176 15.73 10.24 24.59
N ASP A 177 16.78 9.77 23.93
CA ASP A 177 17.02 10.00 22.51
C ASP A 177 16.44 8.84 21.71
N GLU A 178 15.14 8.96 21.38
CA GLU A 178 14.40 7.87 20.75
C GLU A 178 14.89 7.61 19.31
N GLU A 179 15.54 6.47 19.13
CA GLU A 179 15.96 5.97 17.83
C GLU A 179 15.00 4.87 17.36
N PHE A 180 14.51 4.96 16.13
CA PHE A 180 13.63 4.00 15.48
C PHE A 180 14.30 3.31 14.30
N PHE A 181 15.16 4.04 13.57
CA PHE A 181 15.80 3.52 12.36
C PHE A 181 16.90 2.52 12.68
N ALA A 182 17.71 2.81 13.70
CA ALA A 182 18.76 1.91 14.12
C ALA A 182 18.22 0.56 14.62
N PRO A 183 17.22 0.48 15.52
CA PRO A 183 16.64 -0.79 15.91
C PRO A 183 15.87 -1.48 14.79
N LEU A 184 15.24 -0.76 13.86
CA LEU A 184 14.61 -1.37 12.71
C LEU A 184 15.63 -2.02 11.78
N THR A 185 16.75 -1.35 11.48
CA THR A 185 17.85 -1.90 10.69
C THR A 185 18.41 -3.16 11.36
N ALA A 186 18.70 -3.08 12.66
CA ALA A 186 19.21 -4.22 13.42
C ALA A 186 18.22 -5.40 13.46
N ALA A 187 16.91 -5.12 13.45
CA ALA A 187 15.90 -6.18 13.40
C ALA A 187 15.96 -6.96 12.10
N LEU A 188 16.14 -6.26 10.97
CA LEU A 188 16.28 -6.87 9.66
C LEU A 188 17.59 -7.68 9.55
N GLU A 189 18.70 -7.14 10.03
CA GLU A 189 20.01 -7.82 10.03
C GLU A 189 19.98 -9.11 10.85
N LYS A 190 19.27 -9.12 11.97
CA LYS A 190 19.13 -10.29 12.86
C LYS A 190 18.11 -11.33 12.40
N SER A 191 17.51 -11.15 11.22
CA SER A 191 16.49 -12.05 10.66
C SER A 191 17.05 -13.31 9.99
N GLY A 192 18.34 -13.30 9.63
CA GLY A 192 19.01 -14.39 8.96
C GLY A 192 19.13 -15.66 9.81
N ARG A 193 19.61 -16.74 9.19
CA ARG A 193 19.79 -18.04 9.85
C ARG A 193 20.70 -17.91 11.08
N GLY A 194 20.24 -18.40 12.21
CA GLY A 194 20.92 -18.29 13.49
C GLY A 194 20.76 -16.94 14.18
N GLY A 195 20.10 -15.98 13.54
CA GLY A 195 19.76 -14.70 14.15
C GLY A 195 18.62 -14.81 15.14
N VAL A 196 18.58 -13.89 16.09
CA VAL A 196 17.59 -13.91 17.18
C VAL A 196 16.16 -13.68 16.69
N ASN A 197 15.98 -13.08 15.51
CA ASN A 197 14.69 -12.82 14.84
C ASN A 197 14.40 -13.83 13.71
N GLU A 198 15.16 -14.94 13.66
CA GLU A 198 14.97 -15.96 12.64
C GLU A 198 13.51 -16.44 12.56
N GLY A 199 13.01 -16.58 11.34
CA GLY A 199 11.66 -17.08 11.05
C GLY A 199 10.52 -16.04 11.14
N PHE A 200 10.81 -14.80 11.58
CA PHE A 200 9.78 -13.76 11.60
C PHE A 200 9.59 -13.11 10.22
N PHE A 201 10.66 -12.71 9.56
CA PHE A 201 10.60 -12.05 8.27
C PHE A 201 10.62 -13.08 7.15
N ARG A 202 9.45 -13.39 6.60
CA ARG A 202 9.31 -14.34 5.49
C ARG A 202 9.55 -13.65 4.15
N GLU A 203 10.28 -14.30 3.27
CA GLU A 203 10.71 -13.72 1.99
C GLU A 203 9.52 -13.25 1.15
N ASP A 204 8.51 -14.11 0.98
CA ASP A 204 7.36 -13.84 0.12
C ASP A 204 6.21 -13.10 0.80
N ALA A 205 6.27 -12.93 2.13
CA ALA A 205 5.28 -12.19 2.86
C ALA A 205 5.34 -10.68 2.56
N GLN A 206 4.21 -10.01 2.62
CA GLN A 206 4.20 -8.56 2.71
C GLN A 206 4.83 -8.14 4.04
N LEU A 207 5.78 -7.21 4.02
CA LEU A 207 6.30 -6.57 5.22
C LEU A 207 5.50 -5.31 5.52
N VAL A 208 4.94 -5.27 6.71
CA VAL A 208 4.26 -4.09 7.24
C VAL A 208 5.00 -3.61 8.48
N VAL A 209 5.43 -2.36 8.47
CA VAL A 209 6.05 -1.70 9.63
C VAL A 209 5.06 -0.68 10.18
N VAL A 210 4.81 -0.72 11.49
CA VAL A 210 3.91 0.21 12.18
C VAL A 210 4.69 0.90 13.30
N PHE A 211 4.97 2.17 13.12
CA PHE A 211 5.54 3.00 14.19
C PHE A 211 4.45 3.43 15.17
N LEU A 212 4.76 3.36 16.45
CA LEU A 212 3.90 3.81 17.52
C LEU A 212 4.71 4.69 18.46
N THR A 213 4.57 6.01 18.33
CA THR A 213 5.38 6.98 19.08
C THR A 213 4.75 8.37 19.15
N ASP A 214 5.08 9.11 20.19
CA ASP A 214 4.84 10.54 20.33
C ASP A 214 6.09 11.39 20.03
N ALA A 215 7.21 10.74 19.68
CA ALA A 215 8.49 11.38 19.32
C ALA A 215 8.81 11.19 17.82
N ASP A 216 9.79 11.95 17.32
CA ASP A 216 10.40 11.72 16.02
C ASP A 216 11.69 10.90 16.16
N GLU A 217 12.23 10.41 15.04
CA GLU A 217 13.57 9.83 14.99
C GLU A 217 14.62 10.77 15.56
N PHE A 218 15.52 10.24 16.38
CA PHE A 218 16.59 11.00 17.01
C PHE A 218 17.27 11.99 16.06
N LYS A 219 17.45 13.23 16.50
CA LYS A 219 17.88 14.32 15.65
C LYS A 219 19.26 14.08 15.02
N GLN A 220 20.18 13.45 15.78
CA GLN A 220 21.54 13.11 15.33
C GLN A 220 21.64 11.69 14.75
N SER A 221 20.52 11.03 14.47
CA SER A 221 20.54 9.73 13.78
C SER A 221 21.37 9.79 12.51
N ARG A 222 22.21 8.78 12.33
CA ARG A 222 23.07 8.66 11.14
C ARG A 222 22.31 8.09 9.94
N ILE A 223 21.14 7.52 10.16
CA ILE A 223 20.29 6.92 9.12
C ILE A 223 19.26 7.96 8.72
N THR A 224 19.22 8.32 7.44
CA THR A 224 18.20 9.24 6.93
C THR A 224 16.90 8.49 6.59
N PRO A 225 15.74 9.16 6.53
CA PRO A 225 14.49 8.57 6.07
C PRO A 225 14.60 7.89 4.70
N GLU A 226 15.34 8.50 3.78
CA GLU A 226 15.60 7.94 2.45
C GLU A 226 16.40 6.64 2.53
N GLN A 227 17.48 6.62 3.33
CA GLN A 227 18.27 5.42 3.53
C GLN A 227 17.45 4.29 4.15
N MET A 228 16.61 4.63 5.15
CA MET A 228 15.75 3.64 5.80
C MET A 228 14.68 3.09 4.83
N ALA A 229 14.05 3.95 4.03
CA ALA A 229 13.09 3.53 3.01
C ALA A 229 13.74 2.59 1.99
N ARG A 230 14.96 2.92 1.54
CA ARG A 230 15.75 2.06 0.63
C ARG A 230 16.09 0.73 1.29
N THR A 231 16.55 0.73 2.53
CA THR A 231 16.85 -0.50 3.29
C THR A 231 15.64 -1.43 3.36
N LEU A 232 14.45 -0.89 3.63
CA LEU A 232 13.21 -1.68 3.67
C LEU A 232 12.84 -2.24 2.29
N LEU A 233 12.97 -1.43 1.25
CA LEU A 233 12.68 -1.84 -0.11
C LEU A 233 13.67 -2.91 -0.60
N ASP A 234 14.96 -2.74 -0.35
CA ASP A 234 16.01 -3.70 -0.68
C ASP A 234 15.80 -5.02 0.06
N PHE A 235 15.39 -4.97 1.33
CA PHE A 235 15.04 -6.15 2.10
C PHE A 235 13.90 -6.95 1.45
N LYS A 236 12.97 -6.27 0.79
CA LYS A 236 11.91 -6.89 -0.04
C LYS A 236 12.31 -7.04 -1.51
N LYS A 237 13.61 -7.01 -1.83
CA LYS A 237 14.18 -7.22 -3.18
C LYS A 237 13.60 -6.26 -4.23
N GLY A 238 13.37 -5.01 -3.85
CA GLY A 238 12.80 -3.98 -4.72
C GLY A 238 11.30 -4.10 -4.97
N LYS A 239 10.60 -5.04 -4.32
CA LYS A 239 9.16 -5.25 -4.52
C LYS A 239 8.34 -4.28 -3.65
N ALA A 240 8.06 -3.09 -4.17
CA ALA A 240 7.32 -2.04 -3.45
C ALA A 240 5.90 -2.49 -3.02
N ASN A 241 5.24 -3.34 -3.82
CA ASN A 241 3.95 -3.93 -3.46
C ASN A 241 4.01 -4.90 -2.26
N LYS A 242 5.20 -5.34 -1.87
CA LYS A 242 5.45 -6.19 -0.69
C LYS A 242 5.87 -5.40 0.56
N LEU A 243 5.82 -4.07 0.49
CA LEU A 243 6.18 -3.19 1.61
C LEU A 243 5.03 -2.22 1.90
N ALA A 244 4.75 -1.98 3.16
CA ALA A 244 3.91 -0.87 3.62
C ALA A 244 4.39 -0.36 4.97
N VAL A 245 4.45 0.95 5.15
CA VAL A 245 4.88 1.59 6.40
C VAL A 245 3.77 2.50 6.91
N TYR A 246 3.37 2.31 8.14
CA TYR A 246 2.33 3.08 8.82
C TYR A 246 2.91 3.77 10.06
N GLY A 247 2.28 4.86 10.46
CA GLY A 247 2.61 5.56 11.71
C GLY A 247 1.35 5.87 12.51
N ALA A 248 1.37 5.51 13.79
CA ALA A 248 0.51 6.08 14.81
C ALA A 248 1.37 7.12 15.54
N LEU A 249 1.23 8.38 15.13
CA LEU A 249 2.14 9.46 15.48
C LEU A 249 1.37 10.65 16.08
N VAL A 250 2.08 11.55 16.74
CA VAL A 250 1.54 12.87 17.07
C VAL A 250 1.77 13.77 15.86
N LYS A 251 0.72 14.03 15.10
CA LYS A 251 0.80 14.91 13.93
C LYS A 251 1.00 16.36 14.35
N ALA A 252 1.60 17.16 13.47
CA ALA A 252 1.67 18.60 13.67
C ALA A 252 0.28 19.24 13.87
N SER A 253 -0.75 18.73 13.18
CA SER A 253 -2.14 19.13 13.35
C SER A 253 -2.76 18.75 14.70
N ASP A 254 -2.17 17.80 15.41
CA ASP A 254 -2.68 17.29 16.68
C ASP A 254 -2.01 17.98 17.90
N SER A 255 -1.18 19.01 17.66
CA SER A 255 -0.38 19.68 18.68
C SER A 255 -1.21 20.20 19.87
N ASP A 256 -2.41 20.72 19.63
CA ASP A 256 -3.29 21.20 20.69
C ASP A 256 -3.87 20.04 21.53
N GLN A 257 -4.22 18.92 20.91
CA GLN A 257 -4.71 17.73 21.58
C GLN A 257 -3.60 17.06 22.39
N TYR A 258 -2.40 17.00 21.82
CA TYR A 258 -1.20 16.49 22.48
C TYR A 258 -0.84 17.35 23.69
N LYS A 259 -0.94 18.66 23.57
CA LYS A 259 -0.74 19.60 24.66
C LYS A 259 -1.67 19.32 25.85
N ASP A 260 -2.96 19.19 25.60
CA ASP A 260 -3.94 18.88 26.66
C ASP A 260 -3.65 17.52 27.30
N TRP A 261 -3.15 16.58 26.52
CA TRP A 261 -2.79 15.24 26.97
C TRP A 261 -1.48 15.26 27.77
N ALA A 262 -0.42 15.87 27.26
CA ALA A 262 0.86 16.01 27.95
C ALA A 262 0.73 16.83 29.24
N LEU A 263 -0.10 17.88 29.27
CA LEU A 263 -0.42 18.67 30.46
C LEU A 263 -1.00 17.82 31.59
N ARG A 264 -1.82 16.81 31.27
CA ARG A 264 -2.41 15.94 32.28
C ARG A 264 -1.45 14.91 32.83
N ILE A 265 -0.45 14.50 32.04
CA ILE A 265 0.41 13.35 32.35
C ILE A 265 1.79 13.77 32.84
N HIS A 266 2.35 14.82 32.27
CA HIS A 266 3.71 15.31 32.56
C HIS A 266 3.77 16.84 32.74
N PRO A 267 3.39 17.38 33.89
CA PRO A 267 3.45 18.84 34.12
C PRO A 267 4.81 19.44 33.86
N LYS A 268 5.91 18.74 34.20
CA LYS A 268 7.28 19.21 33.94
C LYS A 268 7.68 19.20 32.47
N TYR A 269 7.21 18.24 31.70
CA TYR A 269 7.46 18.18 30.27
C TYR A 269 6.86 19.38 29.53
N ASN A 270 5.73 19.88 30.01
CA ASN A 270 5.08 21.05 29.47
C ASN A 270 5.85 22.35 29.62
N GLU A 271 6.48 22.57 30.76
CA GLU A 271 7.26 23.77 31.01
C GLU A 271 8.47 23.82 30.09
N GLN A 272 9.02 22.68 29.72
CA GLN A 272 10.18 22.58 28.84
C GLN A 272 9.81 22.69 27.36
N CYS A 273 8.71 22.08 26.96
CA CYS A 273 8.37 21.87 25.54
C CYS A 273 7.32 22.83 25.01
N PHE A 274 6.61 23.52 25.90
CA PHE A 274 5.52 24.40 25.53
C PHE A 274 5.67 25.78 26.15
N ASP A 275 5.48 26.82 25.35
CA ASP A 275 5.27 28.15 25.89
C ASP A 275 3.82 28.29 26.36
N MET A 276 3.63 28.21 27.68
CA MET A 276 2.29 28.25 28.27
C MET A 276 1.59 29.60 28.09
N THR A 277 2.37 30.68 27.84
CA THR A 277 1.83 32.02 27.62
C THR A 277 1.36 32.19 26.20
N GLN A 278 2.15 31.75 25.24
CA GLN A 278 1.85 31.85 23.80
C GLN A 278 1.07 30.65 23.28
N LYS A 279 0.94 29.60 24.07
CA LYS A 279 0.31 28.33 23.68
C LYS A 279 0.94 27.70 22.41
N THR A 280 2.23 27.83 22.28
CA THR A 280 2.99 27.32 21.13
C THR A 280 4.07 26.34 21.57
N PRO A 281 4.43 25.35 20.75
CA PRO A 281 5.57 24.49 21.02
C PRO A 281 6.85 25.29 21.10
N LYS A 282 7.70 25.01 22.07
CA LYS A 282 9.04 25.57 22.15
C LYS A 282 9.94 24.80 21.19
N ASN A 283 10.51 25.50 20.22
CA ASN A 283 11.44 24.90 19.26
C ASN A 283 12.85 24.84 19.84
N ASN A 284 13.07 24.15 20.95
CA ASN A 284 14.35 24.15 21.68
C ASN A 284 15.13 22.82 21.56
N GLY A 285 14.81 21.98 20.62
CA GLY A 285 15.59 20.77 20.33
C GLY A 285 15.49 19.61 21.36
N THR A 286 14.86 19.87 22.52
CA THR A 286 14.61 18.84 23.55
C THR A 286 13.17 18.30 23.48
N CYS A 287 12.34 18.88 22.65
CA CYS A 287 10.94 18.57 22.51
C CYS A 287 10.72 17.95 21.13
N THR A 288 11.03 16.70 21.04
CA THR A 288 10.67 15.81 19.93
C THR A 288 9.24 15.34 20.15
N GLY A 289 8.42 15.23 19.15
CA GLY A 289 7.03 14.78 19.29
C GLY A 289 5.97 15.79 18.85
N PHE A 290 6.41 16.97 18.42
CA PHE A 290 5.52 17.97 17.82
C PHE A 290 5.80 18.13 16.31
N GLY A 291 5.53 17.13 15.56
CA GLY A 291 5.80 17.04 14.13
C GLY A 291 6.95 16.07 13.86
N PRO A 292 6.66 14.79 13.76
CA PRO A 292 7.65 13.73 13.52
C PRO A 292 8.07 13.73 12.05
N GLU A 293 8.83 14.73 11.65
CA GLU A 293 9.18 15.03 10.24
C GLU A 293 9.93 13.87 9.58
N LYS A 294 10.88 13.26 10.29
CA LYS A 294 11.67 12.15 9.74
C LYS A 294 10.85 10.88 9.57
N LEU A 295 9.96 10.58 10.54
CA LEU A 295 9.06 9.44 10.43
C LEU A 295 8.00 9.65 9.36
N GLU A 296 7.43 10.87 9.26
CA GLU A 296 6.51 11.21 8.17
C GLU A 296 7.19 11.09 6.80
N GLU A 297 8.43 11.57 6.66
CA GLU A 297 9.20 11.44 5.43
C GLU A 297 9.47 9.96 5.09
N LEU A 298 9.90 9.16 6.05
CA LEU A 298 10.07 7.71 5.85
C LEU A 298 8.79 7.07 5.34
N ILE A 299 7.65 7.35 5.97
CA ILE A 299 6.36 6.77 5.59
C ILE A 299 5.98 7.16 4.15
N VAL A 300 6.20 8.42 3.78
CA VAL A 300 5.94 8.89 2.41
C VAL A 300 6.84 8.16 1.42
N ARG A 301 8.14 8.11 1.66
CA ARG A 301 9.11 7.45 0.75
C ARG A 301 8.88 5.96 0.61
N ALA A 302 8.62 5.27 1.71
CA ALA A 302 8.38 3.81 1.70
C ALA A 302 7.05 3.41 1.03
N ASN A 303 6.16 4.37 0.79
CA ASN A 303 4.86 4.16 0.14
C ASN A 303 4.70 5.00 -1.14
N GLU A 304 5.78 5.52 -1.72
CA GLU A 304 5.72 6.44 -2.87
C GLU A 304 5.03 5.85 -4.11
N ASP A 305 5.11 4.52 -4.28
CA ASP A 305 4.39 3.78 -5.31
C ASP A 305 2.85 3.79 -5.15
N LYS A 306 2.34 4.28 -4.03
CA LYS A 306 0.93 4.17 -3.62
C LYS A 306 0.16 5.49 -3.70
N GLY A 307 0.79 6.57 -4.16
CA GLY A 307 0.13 7.85 -4.39
C GLY A 307 0.98 9.09 -4.07
N ALA A 308 0.37 10.25 -4.21
CA ALA A 308 1.00 11.52 -3.88
C ALA A 308 1.27 11.66 -2.36
N PRO A 309 2.28 12.44 -1.93
CA PRO A 309 2.68 12.58 -0.52
C PRO A 309 1.53 12.87 0.45
N ASP A 310 0.64 13.81 0.13
CA ASP A 310 -0.47 14.16 1.02
C ASP A 310 -1.51 13.04 1.13
N ALA A 311 -1.76 12.31 0.04
CA ALA A 311 -2.63 11.13 0.06
C ALA A 311 -2.02 10.01 0.90
N ILE A 312 -0.70 9.82 0.81
CA ILE A 312 0.04 8.86 1.64
C ILE A 312 -0.06 9.26 3.11
N LYS A 313 0.25 10.50 3.47
CA LYS A 313 0.15 10.99 4.86
C LYS A 313 -1.26 10.78 5.43
N SER A 314 -2.29 11.13 4.65
CA SER A 314 -3.69 10.95 5.07
C SER A 314 -4.05 9.47 5.31
N LYS A 315 -3.53 8.57 4.49
CA LYS A 315 -3.87 7.14 4.53
C LYS A 315 -3.04 6.34 5.53
N TYR A 316 -1.74 6.62 5.62
CA TYR A 316 -0.77 5.78 6.34
C TYR A 316 -0.38 6.35 7.71
N ILE A 317 -0.76 7.60 8.01
CA ILE A 317 -0.48 8.22 9.32
C ILE A 317 -1.77 8.48 10.06
N VAL A 318 -1.87 7.97 11.27
CA VAL A 318 -2.98 8.17 12.19
C VAL A 318 -2.52 8.93 13.43
N GLY A 319 -3.41 9.71 14.03
CA GLY A 319 -3.10 10.45 15.26
C GLY A 319 -3.19 9.55 16.49
N ILE A 320 -2.08 9.35 17.20
CA ILE A 320 -2.04 8.51 18.41
C ILE A 320 -2.92 9.06 19.55
N VAL A 321 -3.12 10.38 19.57
CA VAL A 321 -3.95 11.10 20.55
C VAL A 321 -5.40 11.26 20.10
N ASN A 322 -5.74 10.78 18.93
CA ASN A 322 -7.09 10.89 18.39
C ASN A 322 -8.09 10.11 19.23
N LYS A 323 -9.25 10.70 19.52
CA LYS A 323 -10.35 10.02 20.21
C LYS A 323 -10.85 8.78 19.45
N ASN A 324 -10.74 8.80 18.11
CA ASN A 324 -11.12 7.72 17.22
C ASN A 324 -9.98 6.74 16.92
N PHE A 325 -8.91 6.75 17.69
CA PHE A 325 -7.71 5.94 17.43
C PHE A 325 -8.04 4.45 17.20
N GLY A 326 -9.04 3.91 17.89
CA GLY A 326 -9.47 2.52 17.66
C GLY A 326 -10.05 2.26 16.28
N GLU A 327 -10.74 3.25 15.69
CA GLU A 327 -11.25 3.16 14.30
C GLU A 327 -10.11 3.28 13.29
N ASP A 328 -9.15 4.16 13.57
CA ASP A 328 -7.95 4.31 12.76
C ASP A 328 -7.11 3.02 12.73
N LEU A 329 -6.96 2.35 13.88
CA LEU A 329 -6.31 1.04 13.96
C LEU A 329 -7.07 -0.03 13.17
N ALA A 330 -8.40 -0.05 13.24
CA ALA A 330 -9.23 -0.96 12.46
C ALA A 330 -9.07 -0.70 10.96
N ARG A 331 -8.96 0.56 10.56
CA ARG A 331 -8.70 0.97 9.17
C ARG A 331 -7.34 0.49 8.68
N ILE A 332 -6.28 0.62 9.49
CA ILE A 332 -4.95 0.07 9.17
C ILE A 332 -5.04 -1.44 8.99
N GLY A 333 -5.64 -2.17 9.92
CA GLY A 333 -5.82 -3.63 9.80
C GLY A 333 -6.59 -4.04 8.54
N SER A 334 -7.63 -3.29 8.18
CA SER A 334 -8.40 -3.52 6.95
C SER A 334 -7.59 -3.21 5.69
N ASP A 335 -6.79 -2.14 5.69
CA ASP A 335 -5.94 -1.78 4.54
C ASP A 335 -4.83 -2.81 4.32
N ILE A 336 -4.21 -3.30 5.39
CA ILE A 336 -3.25 -4.41 5.34
C ILE A 336 -3.90 -5.64 4.71
N THR A 337 -5.10 -6.00 5.15
CA THR A 337 -5.87 -7.12 4.61
C THR A 337 -6.09 -6.97 3.11
N LYS A 338 -6.57 -5.82 2.67
CA LYS A 338 -6.82 -5.54 1.25
C LYS A 338 -5.56 -5.66 0.41
N LYS A 339 -4.45 -5.11 0.88
CA LYS A 339 -3.16 -5.18 0.17
C LYS A 339 -2.59 -6.59 0.12
N THR A 340 -2.69 -7.32 1.23
CA THR A 340 -2.20 -8.70 1.30
C THR A 340 -2.98 -9.63 0.37
N LEU A 341 -4.26 -9.38 0.19
CA LEU A 341 -5.14 -10.16 -0.70
C LEU A 341 -5.15 -9.66 -2.14
N ALA A 342 -4.63 -8.48 -2.42
CA ALA A 342 -4.55 -7.97 -3.78
C ALA A 342 -3.67 -8.89 -4.64
N LYS A 343 -4.11 -9.16 -5.87
CA LYS A 343 -3.40 -10.02 -6.81
C LYS A 343 -3.32 -9.35 -8.18
N GLU A 344 -2.19 -9.50 -8.83
CA GLU A 344 -1.97 -9.14 -10.21
C GLU A 344 -1.80 -10.41 -11.05
N ILE A 345 -2.53 -10.50 -12.16
CA ILE A 345 -2.46 -11.62 -13.11
C ILE A 345 -1.96 -11.05 -14.44
N PHE A 346 -0.72 -11.39 -14.80
CA PHE A 346 -0.15 -11.03 -16.09
C PHE A 346 -0.75 -11.91 -17.19
N LEU A 347 -1.13 -11.27 -18.29
CA LEU A 347 -1.72 -11.94 -19.44
C LEU A 347 -0.67 -12.17 -20.52
N THR A 348 -0.74 -13.32 -21.19
CA THR A 348 0.11 -13.62 -22.33
C THR A 348 -0.37 -12.91 -23.58
N GLN A 349 -1.66 -12.64 -23.68
CA GLN A 349 -2.30 -11.98 -24.82
C GLN A 349 -3.06 -10.72 -24.38
N ARG A 350 -3.06 -9.69 -25.24
CA ARG A 350 -3.84 -8.48 -24.99
C ARG A 350 -5.32 -8.72 -25.34
N PRO A 351 -6.25 -8.28 -24.49
CA PRO A 351 -7.67 -8.40 -24.79
C PRO A 351 -8.10 -7.46 -25.92
N ARG A 352 -9.01 -7.94 -26.76
CA ARG A 352 -9.63 -7.14 -27.80
C ARG A 352 -10.66 -6.18 -27.21
N ALA A 353 -10.78 -4.99 -27.77
CA ALA A 353 -11.88 -4.06 -27.51
C ALA A 353 -13.00 -4.27 -28.52
N THR A 354 -14.25 -4.11 -28.08
CA THR A 354 -15.43 -3.98 -28.94
C THR A 354 -15.50 -2.59 -29.58
N ALA A 355 -16.42 -2.38 -30.51
CA ALA A 355 -16.57 -1.09 -31.16
C ALA A 355 -16.94 0.08 -30.23
N ASP A 356 -17.53 -0.20 -29.08
CA ASP A 356 -17.86 0.77 -28.02
C ASP A 356 -16.70 0.97 -27.03
N GLY A 357 -15.55 0.35 -27.26
CA GLY A 357 -14.36 0.45 -26.41
C GLY A 357 -14.37 -0.51 -25.20
N SER A 358 -15.40 -1.32 -25.02
CA SER A 358 -15.44 -2.30 -23.94
C SER A 358 -14.46 -3.45 -24.21
N LEU A 359 -13.65 -3.80 -23.21
CA LEU A 359 -12.70 -4.92 -23.34
C LEU A 359 -13.43 -6.27 -23.27
N GLN A 360 -13.09 -7.16 -24.19
CA GLN A 360 -13.58 -8.54 -24.19
C GLN A 360 -12.73 -9.39 -23.24
N ILE A 361 -12.95 -9.16 -21.97
CA ILE A 361 -12.25 -9.79 -20.85
C ILE A 361 -13.23 -10.03 -19.70
N ARG A 362 -13.07 -11.13 -18.99
CA ARG A 362 -13.80 -11.45 -17.76
C ARG A 362 -12.93 -12.25 -16.82
N VAL A 363 -13.17 -12.09 -15.53
CA VAL A 363 -12.48 -12.84 -14.48
C VAL A 363 -13.46 -13.81 -13.84
N ARG A 364 -13.03 -15.06 -13.66
CA ARG A 364 -13.81 -16.11 -12.98
C ARG A 364 -13.01 -16.68 -11.81
N TYR A 365 -13.74 -17.16 -10.82
CA TYR A 365 -13.19 -17.86 -9.66
C TYR A 365 -13.87 -19.22 -9.49
N GLY A 366 -13.09 -20.29 -9.37
CA GLY A 366 -13.62 -21.64 -9.20
C GLY A 366 -12.53 -22.71 -9.19
N THR A 367 -12.93 -23.94 -8.95
CA THR A 367 -11.98 -25.06 -9.07
C THR A 367 -11.56 -25.27 -10.53
N PRO A 368 -10.42 -25.93 -10.79
CA PRO A 368 -10.00 -26.22 -12.17
C PRO A 368 -11.10 -26.88 -13.02
N GLU A 369 -11.86 -27.82 -12.43
CA GLU A 369 -12.94 -28.53 -13.12
C GLU A 369 -14.09 -27.56 -13.47
N GLN A 370 -14.44 -26.65 -12.58
CA GLN A 370 -15.46 -25.63 -12.83
C GLN A 370 -15.02 -24.67 -13.93
N LEU A 371 -13.77 -24.21 -13.87
CA LEU A 371 -13.23 -23.26 -14.85
C LEU A 371 -13.12 -23.88 -16.23
N ASN A 372 -12.63 -25.13 -16.35
CA ASN A 372 -12.53 -25.86 -17.60
C ASN A 372 -13.91 -26.16 -18.23
N ALA A 373 -14.92 -26.35 -17.38
CA ALA A 373 -16.31 -26.53 -17.83
C ALA A 373 -17.02 -25.19 -18.15
N GLY A 374 -16.30 -24.09 -18.23
CA GLY A 374 -16.88 -22.75 -18.47
C GLY A 374 -17.70 -22.19 -17.30
N ARG A 375 -17.65 -22.88 -16.15
CA ARG A 375 -18.36 -22.50 -14.93
C ARG A 375 -17.42 -21.78 -13.96
N GLY A 376 -17.96 -21.26 -12.91
CA GLY A 376 -17.22 -20.50 -11.88
C GLY A 376 -17.93 -19.18 -11.59
N GLN A 377 -17.67 -18.63 -10.42
CA GLN A 377 -18.21 -17.32 -10.05
C GLN A 377 -17.55 -16.24 -10.93
N VAL A 378 -18.36 -15.46 -11.65
CA VAL A 378 -17.88 -14.29 -12.38
C VAL A 378 -17.58 -13.18 -11.37
N ILE A 379 -16.37 -12.64 -11.43
CA ILE A 379 -15.95 -11.52 -10.61
C ILE A 379 -16.27 -10.22 -11.36
N PRO A 380 -16.98 -9.26 -10.75
CA PRO A 380 -17.32 -8.00 -11.39
C PRO A 380 -16.09 -7.18 -11.76
N ASN A 381 -16.23 -6.27 -12.72
CA ASN A 381 -15.20 -5.30 -13.05
C ASN A 381 -15.21 -4.09 -12.07
N LYS A 382 -14.27 -3.15 -12.22
CA LYS A 382 -14.11 -1.97 -11.35
C LYS A 382 -15.37 -1.13 -11.20
N ALA A 383 -16.15 -0.96 -12.24
CA ALA A 383 -17.40 -0.21 -12.19
C ALA A 383 -18.38 -0.80 -11.16
N ASN A 384 -18.21 -2.08 -10.83
CA ASN A 384 -19.01 -2.84 -9.86
C ASN A 384 -18.17 -3.31 -8.65
N GLY A 385 -17.09 -2.60 -8.32
CA GLY A 385 -16.26 -2.90 -7.15
C GLY A 385 -15.31 -4.09 -7.33
N GLY A 386 -14.94 -4.42 -8.57
CA GLY A 386 -14.12 -5.59 -8.84
C GLY A 386 -12.78 -5.29 -9.53
N TRP A 387 -12.36 -6.19 -10.41
CA TRP A 387 -11.06 -6.15 -11.09
C TRP A 387 -10.90 -4.98 -12.07
N THR A 388 -9.64 -4.63 -12.35
CA THR A 388 -9.26 -3.67 -13.40
C THR A 388 -8.26 -4.29 -14.35
N TYR A 389 -8.22 -3.80 -15.59
CA TYR A 389 -7.17 -4.14 -16.54
C TYR A 389 -6.16 -3.00 -16.63
N ASP A 390 -4.88 -3.36 -16.53
CA ASP A 390 -3.76 -2.47 -16.74
C ASP A 390 -3.19 -2.71 -18.14
N PRO A 391 -3.37 -1.76 -19.09
CA PRO A 391 -2.88 -1.91 -20.44
C PRO A 391 -1.35 -1.76 -20.58
N GLU A 392 -0.69 -1.09 -19.62
CA GLU A 392 0.77 -0.91 -19.66
C GLU A 392 1.46 -2.23 -19.38
N ASN A 393 1.07 -2.91 -18.34
CA ASN A 393 1.64 -4.19 -17.92
C ASN A 393 0.94 -5.41 -18.53
N ASN A 394 -0.13 -5.21 -19.30
CA ASN A 394 -0.99 -6.28 -19.81
C ASN A 394 -1.40 -7.24 -18.68
N SER A 395 -1.96 -6.68 -17.61
CA SER A 395 -2.31 -7.44 -16.42
C SER A 395 -3.73 -7.13 -15.93
N VAL A 396 -4.29 -8.06 -15.18
CA VAL A 396 -5.54 -7.89 -14.44
C VAL A 396 -5.22 -7.70 -12.96
N LEU A 397 -5.65 -6.58 -12.42
CA LEU A 397 -5.48 -6.24 -11.00
C LEU A 397 -6.76 -6.64 -10.25
N LEU A 398 -6.62 -7.51 -9.28
CA LEU A 398 -7.67 -7.96 -8.36
C LEU A 398 -7.45 -7.27 -7.00
N PRO A 399 -8.28 -6.28 -6.63
CA PRO A 399 -8.19 -5.70 -5.29
C PRO A 399 -8.55 -6.72 -4.21
N GLY A 400 -7.95 -6.59 -3.04
CA GLY A 400 -8.10 -7.58 -1.96
C GLY A 400 -9.44 -7.53 -1.23
N ASP A 401 -10.34 -6.65 -1.60
CA ASP A 401 -11.71 -6.54 -1.09
C ASP A 401 -12.77 -7.09 -2.04
N ILE A 402 -12.35 -7.80 -3.09
CA ILE A 402 -13.26 -8.51 -3.97
C ILE A 402 -14.05 -9.56 -3.18
N GLU A 403 -15.37 -9.53 -3.35
CA GLU A 403 -16.25 -10.51 -2.74
C GLU A 403 -16.36 -11.77 -3.62
N TYR A 404 -15.94 -12.89 -3.06
CA TYR A 404 -16.16 -14.20 -3.66
C TYR A 404 -16.34 -15.28 -2.58
N LYS A 405 -17.06 -16.32 -2.94
CA LYS A 405 -17.25 -17.46 -2.04
C LYS A 405 -16.02 -18.36 -2.10
N TYR A 406 -15.21 -18.33 -1.04
CA TYR A 406 -14.03 -19.18 -0.96
C TYR A 406 -14.35 -20.66 -1.16
N GLN A 407 -13.54 -21.32 -1.96
CA GLN A 407 -13.57 -22.78 -2.19
C GLN A 407 -12.14 -23.29 -2.11
N ASP A 408 -11.95 -24.44 -1.46
CA ASP A 408 -10.65 -25.09 -1.44
C ASP A 408 -10.23 -25.48 -2.88
N LYS A 409 -8.91 -25.32 -3.18
CA LYS A 409 -8.32 -25.56 -4.50
C LYS A 409 -8.90 -24.73 -5.65
N ALA A 410 -9.73 -23.72 -5.37
CA ALA A 410 -10.20 -22.80 -6.39
C ALA A 410 -9.13 -21.80 -6.80
N ARG A 411 -9.24 -21.23 -7.99
CA ARG A 411 -8.33 -20.24 -8.53
C ARG A 411 -9.08 -19.19 -9.35
N PHE A 412 -8.43 -18.04 -9.58
CA PHE A 412 -8.89 -17.09 -10.56
C PHE A 412 -8.41 -17.51 -11.96
N ALA A 413 -9.24 -17.30 -12.93
CA ALA A 413 -8.92 -17.44 -14.33
C ALA A 413 -9.38 -16.19 -15.08
N VAL A 414 -8.64 -15.80 -16.09
CA VAL A 414 -8.99 -14.68 -16.95
C VAL A 414 -9.37 -15.25 -18.31
N ASP A 415 -10.62 -15.06 -18.71
CA ASP A 415 -11.04 -15.34 -20.09
C ASP A 415 -10.93 -14.04 -20.88
N LEU A 416 -10.40 -14.13 -22.08
CA LEU A 416 -10.31 -13.00 -23.00
C LEU A 416 -10.49 -13.45 -24.45
N ILE A 417 -10.87 -12.51 -25.30
CA ILE A 417 -10.72 -12.67 -26.74
C ILE A 417 -9.45 -11.91 -27.13
N PRO A 418 -8.45 -12.58 -27.70
CA PRO A 418 -7.19 -11.94 -28.05
C PRO A 418 -7.34 -10.82 -29.08
N LEU A 419 -6.52 -9.76 -28.95
CA LEU A 419 -6.46 -8.68 -29.93
C LEU A 419 -5.97 -9.17 -31.30
N THR A 420 -5.01 -10.09 -31.32
CA THR A 420 -4.50 -10.76 -32.51
C THR A 420 -4.79 -12.25 -32.39
N LEU A 421 -5.26 -12.86 -33.48
CA LEU A 421 -5.36 -14.31 -33.50
C LEU A 421 -3.95 -14.90 -33.41
N ALA A 422 -3.78 -15.85 -32.49
CA ALA A 422 -2.60 -16.71 -32.54
C ALA A 422 -2.61 -17.44 -33.88
N GLN A 423 -1.53 -17.27 -34.64
CA GLN A 423 -1.31 -18.01 -35.90
C GLN A 423 -1.08 -19.49 -35.61
#